data_90daff20fa16626bf2c17b71257f2b6a
#
_entry.id   90daff20fa16626bf2c17b71257f2b6a
#
_cell.length_a   1.000
_cell.length_b   1.000
_cell.length_c   1.000
_cell.angle_alpha   90.00
_cell.angle_beta   90.00
_cell.angle_gamma   90.00
#
_symmetry.space_group_name_H-M   'P 1'
#
loop_
_entity.id
_entity.type
_entity.pdbx_description
1 polymer ?
#
loop_
_entity_poly.entity_id
_entity_poly.type
_entity_poly.pdbx_seq_one_letter_code
_entity_poly.pdbx_strand_id
1 'polypeptide(L)'
;MIKGQPAISSAAQVTLGSDFMDPVEALKRIAFLLERSQAPTYRVAAFRRAAETVTALEPGEVERMAGDKRLRSLKGIGAATEAVILEALAGKVPEYLAKLEAEPPPFAVAGDALRRALRGDCHTHSLWSDGGSPIIEMAYAARSLGHEYIVATDHSPNLTIANGLSTDRLMQQLEEIEGVNGQLAAEAAAGAPPFRVLSGIEVDINEDGTLDQTQDVLAALDIVVASVHSKLRSPSDVMTKRMLAAIEDPNMDILGHCTGRIVVGRGRPQSEFDHAAVFAACRDNDVAVEINSRPERKDPPRNLLKLAVDIGCRFSIDTDAHAPGQLEWQYIGCDRAAECGVTEDRVINTSTAGMLLSWTASRR
;
A
#
# COMPACT_ATOMS: atom_id res chain seq x y z
N MET A 1 35.10 27.84 20.61
CA MET A 1 35.15 27.57 19.15
C MET A 1 34.42 26.24 18.92
N ILE A 2 33.13 26.30 18.61
CA ILE A 2 32.28 25.14 18.32
C ILE A 2 32.20 25.08 16.79
N LYS A 3 32.83 24.05 16.21
CA LYS A 3 32.82 23.81 14.76
C LYS A 3 31.46 23.26 14.34
N GLY A 4 30.94 23.82 13.26
CA GLY A 4 29.61 23.60 12.70
C GLY A 4 29.31 22.16 12.36
N GLN A 5 28.06 21.81 12.59
CA GLN A 5 27.40 20.61 12.05
C GLN A 5 27.22 20.76 10.54
N PRO A 6 27.38 19.68 9.77
CA PRO A 6 27.02 19.69 8.35
C PRO A 6 25.49 19.69 8.23
N ALA A 7 24.98 20.54 7.37
CA ALA A 7 23.60 20.63 6.99
C ALA A 7 23.14 19.27 6.39
N ILE A 8 22.03 18.75 6.92
CA ILE A 8 21.35 17.57 6.40
C ILE A 8 20.82 17.93 5.01
N SER A 9 21.37 17.29 4.01
CA SER A 9 20.95 17.38 2.61
C SER A 9 19.50 16.92 2.51
N SER A 10 18.63 17.84 2.16
CA SER A 10 17.24 17.67 1.72
C SER A 10 17.11 16.51 0.73
N ALA A 11 16.00 15.78 0.88
CA ALA A 11 15.47 14.78 -0.02
C ALA A 11 15.73 15.15 -1.49
N ALA A 12 16.10 14.16 -2.28
CA ALA A 12 16.36 14.28 -3.70
C ALA A 12 15.25 15.08 -4.40
N GLN A 13 15.55 16.35 -4.66
CA GLN A 13 14.84 17.10 -5.67
C GLN A 13 15.11 16.38 -6.99
N VAL A 14 14.07 15.75 -7.53
CA VAL A 14 14.05 15.40 -8.95
C VAL A 14 14.40 16.70 -9.69
N THR A 15 15.58 16.75 -10.23
CA THR A 15 16.05 17.85 -11.07
C THR A 15 15.11 17.92 -12.28
N LEU A 16 14.20 18.90 -12.26
CA LEU A 16 13.42 19.35 -13.39
C LEU A 16 14.38 19.90 -14.45
N GLY A 17 14.82 19.05 -15.33
CA GLY A 17 15.54 19.38 -16.54
C GLY A 17 14.57 19.37 -17.72
N SER A 18 13.66 20.31 -17.75
CA SER A 18 12.96 20.95 -18.87
C SER A 18 11.77 21.70 -18.30
N ASP A 19 11.55 22.94 -18.72
CA ASP A 19 10.44 23.82 -18.31
C ASP A 19 9.04 23.34 -18.76
N PHE A 20 8.89 22.08 -19.13
CA PHE A 20 7.64 21.49 -19.60
C PHE A 20 7.20 20.35 -18.69
N MET A 21 6.05 20.51 -18.03
CA MET A 21 5.39 19.43 -17.30
C MET A 21 4.52 18.65 -18.29
N ASP A 22 4.73 17.32 -18.35
CA ASP A 22 3.89 16.43 -19.13
C ASP A 22 2.45 16.41 -18.58
N PRO A 23 1.41 16.56 -19.44
CA PRO A 23 0.02 16.55 -18.99
C PRO A 23 -0.38 15.26 -18.23
N VAL A 24 0.14 14.11 -18.64
CA VAL A 24 -0.15 12.81 -17.98
C VAL A 24 0.45 12.80 -16.59
N GLU A 25 1.71 13.25 -16.46
CA GLU A 25 2.38 13.34 -15.16
C GLU A 25 1.67 14.31 -14.22
N ALA A 26 1.20 15.47 -14.73
CA ALA A 26 0.42 16.41 -13.94
C ALA A 26 -0.89 15.80 -13.43
N LEU A 27 -1.63 15.10 -14.28
CA LEU A 27 -2.89 14.43 -13.92
C LEU A 27 -2.65 13.29 -12.90
N LYS A 28 -1.62 12.48 -13.10
CA LYS A 28 -1.22 11.41 -12.17
C LYS A 28 -0.80 11.97 -10.81
N ARG A 29 -0.01 13.04 -10.81
CA ARG A 29 0.43 13.70 -9.58
C ARG A 29 -0.73 14.29 -8.78
N ILE A 30 -1.71 14.91 -9.45
CA ILE A 30 -2.94 15.38 -8.82
C ILE A 30 -3.72 14.20 -8.22
N ALA A 31 -3.90 13.12 -8.95
CA ALA A 31 -4.57 11.92 -8.44
C ALA A 31 -3.89 11.40 -7.17
N PHE A 32 -2.57 11.27 -7.18
CA PHE A 32 -1.76 10.87 -6.03
C PHE A 32 -2.00 11.76 -4.80
N LEU A 33 -1.95 13.09 -4.97
CA LEU A 33 -2.16 14.02 -3.86
C LEU A 33 -3.59 13.99 -3.31
N LEU A 34 -4.57 13.79 -4.18
CA LEU A 34 -5.97 13.61 -3.78
C LEU A 34 -6.17 12.31 -2.99
N GLU A 35 -5.53 11.21 -3.39
CA GLU A 35 -5.56 9.94 -2.66
C GLU A 35 -4.92 10.06 -1.28
N ARG A 36 -3.73 10.64 -1.22
CA ARG A 36 -3.02 10.95 0.02
C ARG A 36 -3.91 11.69 1.03
N SER A 37 -4.65 12.69 0.55
CA SER A 37 -5.52 13.53 1.36
C SER A 37 -6.91 12.93 1.62
N GLN A 38 -7.17 11.69 1.25
CA GLN A 38 -8.47 11.03 1.37
C GLN A 38 -9.61 11.82 0.67
N ALA A 39 -9.30 12.43 -0.46
CA ALA A 39 -10.32 13.12 -1.25
C ALA A 39 -11.41 12.13 -1.74
N PRO A 40 -12.64 12.61 -1.99
CA PRO A 40 -13.71 11.75 -2.48
C PRO A 40 -13.29 10.97 -3.73
N THR A 41 -13.56 9.67 -3.75
CA THR A 41 -13.13 8.72 -4.80
C THR A 41 -13.46 9.19 -6.22
N TYR A 42 -14.61 9.84 -6.42
CA TYR A 42 -15.00 10.36 -7.75
C TYR A 42 -14.05 11.45 -8.27
N ARG A 43 -13.43 12.25 -7.37
CA ARG A 43 -12.44 13.26 -7.75
C ARG A 43 -11.14 12.60 -8.22
N VAL A 44 -10.65 11.65 -7.45
CA VAL A 44 -9.47 10.85 -7.80
C VAL A 44 -9.68 10.16 -9.14
N ALA A 45 -10.79 9.42 -9.28
CA ALA A 45 -11.14 8.69 -10.50
C ALA A 45 -11.24 9.58 -11.74
N ALA A 46 -11.63 10.86 -11.58
CA ALA A 46 -11.67 11.81 -12.72
C ALA A 46 -10.26 12.10 -13.26
N PHE A 47 -9.27 12.31 -12.39
CA PHE A 47 -7.88 12.58 -12.80
C PHE A 47 -7.18 11.33 -13.31
N ARG A 48 -7.40 10.15 -12.70
CA ARG A 48 -6.87 8.88 -13.22
C ARG A 48 -7.38 8.59 -14.61
N ARG A 49 -8.70 8.65 -14.80
CA ARG A 49 -9.32 8.42 -16.12
C ARG A 49 -8.86 9.40 -17.17
N ALA A 50 -8.64 10.66 -16.79
CA ALA A 50 -8.08 11.64 -17.70
C ALA A 50 -6.64 11.30 -18.10
N ALA A 51 -5.81 10.89 -17.15
CA ALA A 51 -4.44 10.43 -17.43
C ALA A 51 -4.44 9.22 -18.37
N GLU A 52 -5.24 8.20 -18.10
CA GLU A 52 -5.40 7.02 -18.97
C GLU A 52 -5.85 7.42 -20.39
N THR A 53 -6.85 8.31 -20.48
CA THR A 53 -7.36 8.78 -21.77
C THR A 53 -6.28 9.49 -22.59
N VAL A 54 -5.48 10.37 -21.96
CA VAL A 54 -4.40 11.06 -22.65
C VAL A 54 -3.25 10.12 -23.02
N THR A 55 -2.91 9.17 -22.14
CA THR A 55 -1.88 8.16 -22.41
C THR A 55 -2.23 7.27 -23.61
N ALA A 56 -3.52 7.02 -23.86
CA ALA A 56 -3.97 6.18 -24.95
C ALA A 56 -4.04 6.90 -26.32
N LEU A 57 -3.75 8.20 -26.36
CA LEU A 57 -3.73 8.96 -27.61
C LEU A 57 -2.41 8.74 -28.36
N GLU A 58 -2.49 8.90 -29.71
CA GLU A 58 -1.28 8.91 -30.54
C GLU A 58 -0.42 10.15 -30.23
N PRO A 59 0.91 10.05 -30.38
CA PRO A 59 1.81 11.17 -30.18
C PRO A 59 1.37 12.45 -30.95
N GLY A 60 1.30 13.58 -30.23
CA GLY A 60 0.87 14.87 -30.80
C GLY A 60 -0.65 15.02 -30.92
N GLU A 61 -1.45 14.05 -30.57
CA GLU A 61 -2.90 14.13 -30.67
C GLU A 61 -3.50 15.03 -29.57
N VAL A 62 -2.96 15.00 -28.38
CA VAL A 62 -3.44 15.83 -27.27
C VAL A 62 -3.23 17.32 -27.60
N GLU A 63 -2.09 17.69 -28.16
CA GLU A 63 -1.78 19.07 -28.60
C GLU A 63 -2.72 19.51 -29.69
N ARG A 64 -2.97 18.67 -30.70
CA ARG A 64 -3.91 18.94 -31.79
C ARG A 64 -5.32 19.17 -31.26
N MET A 65 -5.81 18.27 -30.39
CA MET A 65 -7.14 18.42 -29.81
C MET A 65 -7.27 19.63 -28.88
N ALA A 66 -6.20 19.99 -28.18
CA ALA A 66 -6.12 21.23 -27.40
C ALA A 66 -6.24 22.46 -28.30
N GLY A 67 -5.50 22.53 -29.42
CA GLY A 67 -5.56 23.61 -30.42
C GLY A 67 -6.95 23.74 -31.03
N ASP A 68 -7.60 22.63 -31.33
CA ASP A 68 -8.98 22.57 -31.88
C ASP A 68 -10.06 22.84 -30.82
N LYS A 69 -9.73 23.00 -29.54
CA LYS A 69 -10.67 23.14 -28.40
C LYS A 69 -11.61 21.94 -28.26
N ARG A 70 -11.11 20.74 -28.51
CA ARG A 70 -11.89 19.50 -28.59
C ARG A 70 -11.57 18.51 -27.46
N LEU A 71 -10.69 18.81 -26.50
CA LEU A 71 -10.31 17.91 -25.42
C LEU A 71 -11.51 17.34 -24.67
N ARG A 72 -12.56 18.12 -24.42
CA ARG A 72 -13.79 17.69 -23.75
C ARG A 72 -14.66 16.73 -24.57
N SER A 73 -14.36 16.51 -25.83
CA SER A 73 -15.01 15.46 -26.62
C SER A 73 -14.46 14.07 -26.31
N LEU A 74 -13.31 14.00 -25.64
CA LEU A 74 -12.73 12.74 -25.16
C LEU A 74 -13.48 12.26 -23.93
N LYS A 75 -13.80 10.96 -23.91
CA LYS A 75 -14.44 10.33 -22.75
C LYS A 75 -13.47 10.37 -21.55
N GLY A 76 -13.91 10.92 -20.43
CA GLY A 76 -13.09 11.04 -19.22
C GLY A 76 -12.45 12.42 -19.03
N ILE A 77 -12.49 13.31 -20.02
CA ILE A 77 -12.00 14.69 -19.90
C ILE A 77 -13.15 15.62 -19.52
N GLY A 78 -13.07 16.20 -18.31
CA GLY A 78 -13.97 17.23 -17.79
C GLY A 78 -13.31 18.61 -17.74
N ALA A 79 -14.03 19.62 -17.26
CA ALA A 79 -13.53 21.00 -17.22
C ALA A 79 -12.25 21.14 -16.38
N ALA A 80 -12.17 20.48 -15.21
CA ALA A 80 -11.00 20.56 -14.35
C ALA A 80 -9.76 19.86 -14.95
N THR A 81 -9.95 18.68 -15.54
CA THR A 81 -8.85 17.93 -16.18
C THR A 81 -8.40 18.57 -17.49
N GLU A 82 -9.33 19.16 -18.28
CA GLU A 82 -8.98 19.98 -19.45
C GLU A 82 -8.09 21.17 -19.07
N ALA A 83 -8.44 21.91 -18.00
CA ALA A 83 -7.63 23.04 -17.55
C ALA A 83 -6.20 22.60 -17.20
N VAL A 84 -6.05 21.50 -16.45
CA VAL A 84 -4.73 20.92 -16.14
C VAL A 84 -3.94 20.55 -17.39
N ILE A 85 -4.57 19.90 -18.37
CA ILE A 85 -3.92 19.54 -19.65
C ILE A 85 -3.44 20.79 -20.40
N LEU A 86 -4.32 21.79 -20.53
CA LEU A 86 -3.99 23.02 -21.25
C LEU A 86 -2.86 23.82 -20.59
N GLU A 87 -2.87 23.92 -19.28
CA GLU A 87 -1.82 24.59 -18.50
C GLU A 87 -0.47 23.86 -18.61
N ALA A 88 -0.48 22.52 -18.53
CA ALA A 88 0.71 21.70 -18.71
C ALA A 88 1.29 21.83 -20.13
N LEU A 89 0.45 21.74 -21.18
CA LEU A 89 0.85 21.96 -22.59
C LEU A 89 1.39 23.36 -22.82
N ALA A 90 0.95 24.36 -22.04
CA ALA A 90 1.49 25.73 -22.10
C ALA A 90 2.82 25.88 -21.33
N GLY A 91 3.42 24.79 -20.83
CA GLY A 91 4.68 24.81 -20.06
C GLY A 91 4.53 25.39 -18.67
N LYS A 92 3.34 25.36 -18.09
CA LYS A 92 3.08 25.86 -16.73
C LYS A 92 2.83 24.69 -15.77
N VAL A 93 3.20 24.88 -14.50
CA VAL A 93 2.68 24.03 -13.43
C VAL A 93 1.18 24.33 -13.29
N PRO A 94 0.29 23.33 -13.46
CA PRO A 94 -1.14 23.57 -13.35
C PRO A 94 -1.51 24.17 -11.99
N GLU A 95 -2.37 25.19 -11.97
CA GLU A 95 -2.79 25.88 -10.74
C GLU A 95 -3.37 24.91 -9.71
N TYR A 96 -4.16 23.94 -10.19
CA TYR A 96 -4.74 22.92 -9.33
C TYR A 96 -3.66 22.05 -8.65
N LEU A 97 -2.62 21.66 -9.39
CA LEU A 97 -1.48 20.93 -8.86
C LEU A 97 -0.69 21.79 -7.85
N ALA A 98 -0.34 22.99 -8.21
CA ALA A 98 0.40 23.91 -7.35
C ALA A 98 -0.32 24.14 -6.00
N LYS A 99 -1.66 24.24 -6.02
CA LYS A 99 -2.46 24.35 -4.79
C LYS A 99 -2.36 23.11 -3.91
N LEU A 100 -2.40 21.91 -4.49
CA LEU A 100 -2.26 20.67 -3.71
C LEU A 100 -0.84 20.48 -3.16
N GLU A 101 0.18 20.88 -3.93
CA GLU A 101 1.59 20.79 -3.52
C GLU A 101 1.98 21.83 -2.47
N ALA A 102 1.23 22.93 -2.35
CA ALA A 102 1.42 23.90 -1.29
C ALA A 102 1.07 23.34 0.10
N GLU A 103 0.29 22.25 0.19
CA GLU A 103 0.05 21.54 1.43
C GLU A 103 1.29 20.69 1.77
N PRO A 104 1.89 20.84 2.96
CA PRO A 104 3.06 20.06 3.32
C PRO A 104 2.73 18.57 3.29
N PRO A 105 3.66 17.71 2.84
CA PRO A 105 3.45 16.27 2.90
C PRO A 105 3.28 15.84 4.37
N PRO A 106 2.44 14.83 4.63
CA PRO A 106 2.32 14.27 5.96
C PRO A 106 3.67 13.64 6.37
N PHE A 107 3.98 13.68 7.64
CA PHE A 107 5.18 13.08 8.20
C PHE A 107 4.89 12.44 9.56
N ALA A 108 5.68 11.42 9.90
CA ALA A 108 5.65 10.84 11.23
C ALA A 108 6.25 11.81 12.24
N VAL A 109 5.63 11.94 13.40
CA VAL A 109 6.11 12.80 14.50
C VAL A 109 6.82 11.95 15.54
N ALA A 110 6.09 11.04 16.19
CA ALA A 110 6.67 10.11 17.18
C ALA A 110 7.42 8.95 16.50
N GLY A 111 6.95 8.53 15.32
CA GLY A 111 7.45 7.38 14.58
C GLY A 111 8.44 7.70 13.47
N ASP A 112 9.04 8.89 13.42
CA ASP A 112 9.94 9.30 12.35
C ASP A 112 11.15 8.36 12.17
N ALA A 113 11.71 7.84 13.26
CA ALA A 113 12.79 6.85 13.19
C ALA A 113 12.32 5.54 12.53
N LEU A 114 11.16 5.03 12.92
CA LEU A 114 10.56 3.84 12.31
C LEU A 114 10.26 4.09 10.83
N ARG A 115 9.67 5.25 10.48
CA ARG A 115 9.36 5.56 9.06
C ARG A 115 10.61 5.58 8.19
N ARG A 116 11.73 6.08 8.70
CA ARG A 116 13.02 6.04 7.97
C ARG A 116 13.65 4.66 7.90
N ALA A 117 13.36 3.80 8.87
CA ALA A 117 13.85 2.43 8.89
C ALA A 117 13.05 1.49 7.96
N LEU A 118 11.79 1.82 7.67
CA LEU A 118 10.96 1.01 6.78
C LEU A 118 11.55 0.94 5.37
N ARG A 119 11.66 -0.30 4.86
CA ARG A 119 12.17 -0.60 3.53
C ARG A 119 11.10 -1.01 2.54
N GLY A 120 9.92 -1.36 3.01
CA GLY A 120 8.80 -1.77 2.16
C GLY A 120 7.45 -1.70 2.83
N ASP A 121 6.45 -2.11 2.08
CA ASP A 121 5.05 -2.27 2.48
C ASP A 121 4.61 -3.68 2.12
N CYS A 122 4.11 -4.43 3.13
CA CYS A 122 3.75 -5.83 2.94
C CYS A 122 2.27 -6.05 2.67
N HIS A 123 1.47 -4.97 2.53
CA HIS A 123 0.03 -5.07 2.29
C HIS A 123 -0.44 -3.98 1.33
N THR A 124 -0.52 -4.34 0.04
CA THR A 124 -0.94 -3.41 -1.03
C THR A 124 -1.80 -4.12 -2.07
N HIS A 125 -2.74 -3.38 -2.67
CA HIS A 125 -3.70 -3.88 -3.65
C HIS A 125 -3.51 -3.21 -5.01
N SER A 126 -3.93 -3.89 -6.06
CA SER A 126 -3.82 -3.45 -7.44
C SER A 126 -5.14 -3.60 -8.21
N LEU A 127 -5.13 -3.30 -9.52
CA LEU A 127 -6.26 -3.57 -10.41
C LEU A 127 -6.63 -5.05 -10.53
N TRP A 128 -5.82 -5.94 -9.99
CA TRP A 128 -6.14 -7.36 -9.96
C TRP A 128 -7.31 -7.65 -9.03
N SER A 129 -7.45 -6.94 -7.93
CA SER A 129 -8.62 -7.02 -7.06
C SER A 129 -9.43 -5.70 -7.09
N ASP A 130 -9.40 -4.91 -6.05
CA ASP A 130 -10.17 -3.67 -5.90
C ASP A 130 -9.29 -2.42 -5.76
N GLY A 131 -8.00 -2.54 -6.01
CA GLY A 131 -7.09 -1.40 -6.14
C GLY A 131 -7.38 -0.55 -7.37
N GLY A 132 -6.89 0.68 -7.36
CA GLY A 132 -7.14 1.68 -8.41
C GLY A 132 -5.99 1.87 -9.39
N SER A 133 -4.93 1.06 -9.35
CA SER A 133 -3.77 1.19 -10.23
C SER A 133 -3.12 -0.15 -10.52
N PRO A 134 -2.46 -0.30 -11.69
CA PRO A 134 -1.67 -1.49 -11.99
C PRO A 134 -0.46 -1.61 -11.05
N ILE A 135 0.06 -2.83 -10.91
CA ILE A 135 1.19 -3.16 -10.03
C ILE A 135 2.40 -2.26 -10.30
N ILE A 136 2.71 -2.00 -11.57
CA ILE A 136 3.87 -1.16 -11.93
C ILE A 136 3.74 0.29 -11.43
N GLU A 137 2.53 0.87 -11.40
CA GLU A 137 2.32 2.22 -10.87
C GLU A 137 2.43 2.25 -9.35
N MET A 138 1.96 1.21 -8.66
CA MET A 138 2.16 1.03 -7.23
C MET A 138 3.67 0.93 -6.91
N ALA A 139 4.42 0.15 -7.70
CA ALA A 139 5.85 -0.01 -7.55
C ALA A 139 6.62 1.31 -7.76
N TYR A 140 6.29 2.08 -8.79
CA TYR A 140 6.92 3.38 -9.02
C TYR A 140 6.64 4.38 -7.89
N ALA A 141 5.42 4.40 -7.40
CA ALA A 141 5.05 5.26 -6.27
C ALA A 141 5.84 4.86 -5.01
N ALA A 142 5.87 3.59 -4.66
CA ALA A 142 6.61 3.10 -3.50
C ALA A 142 8.13 3.38 -3.62
N ARG A 143 8.73 3.14 -4.80
CA ARG A 143 10.13 3.49 -5.07
C ARG A 143 10.40 4.98 -4.88
N SER A 144 9.49 5.84 -5.33
CA SER A 144 9.62 7.30 -5.17
C SER A 144 9.53 7.76 -3.71
N LEU A 145 8.86 6.97 -2.86
CA LEU A 145 8.76 7.17 -1.41
C LEU A 145 9.95 6.59 -0.63
N GLY A 146 10.95 6.02 -1.34
CA GLY A 146 12.19 5.50 -0.76
C GLY A 146 12.09 4.05 -0.30
N HIS A 147 11.05 3.29 -0.69
CA HIS A 147 10.99 1.86 -0.44
C HIS A 147 11.91 1.07 -1.38
N GLU A 148 12.32 -0.12 -0.94
CA GLU A 148 13.09 -1.09 -1.71
C GLU A 148 12.18 -2.17 -2.32
N TYR A 149 11.00 -2.37 -1.72
CA TYR A 149 10.01 -3.34 -2.19
C TYR A 149 8.58 -2.97 -1.76
N ILE A 150 7.62 -3.57 -2.44
CA ILE A 150 6.24 -3.76 -1.99
C ILE A 150 5.84 -5.22 -2.17
N VAL A 151 4.81 -5.65 -1.46
CA VAL A 151 4.15 -6.94 -1.69
C VAL A 151 2.81 -6.70 -2.35
N ALA A 152 2.56 -7.32 -3.50
CA ALA A 152 1.25 -7.32 -4.13
C ALA A 152 0.37 -8.37 -3.43
N THR A 153 -0.56 -7.92 -2.59
CA THR A 153 -1.41 -8.76 -1.76
C THR A 153 -2.88 -8.60 -2.12
N ASP A 154 -3.21 -8.70 -3.40
CA ASP A 154 -4.59 -8.67 -3.85
C ASP A 154 -5.43 -9.75 -3.17
N HIS A 155 -6.73 -9.53 -3.03
CA HIS A 155 -7.64 -10.38 -2.25
C HIS A 155 -7.81 -11.79 -2.82
N SER A 156 -8.09 -12.75 -1.93
CA SER A 156 -8.41 -14.15 -2.23
C SER A 156 -9.85 -14.36 -2.71
N PRO A 157 -10.21 -15.52 -3.30
CA PRO A 157 -11.46 -15.73 -4.04
C PRO A 157 -12.74 -15.44 -3.26
N ASN A 158 -12.79 -15.72 -1.95
CA ASN A 158 -14.01 -15.57 -1.15
C ASN A 158 -14.45 -14.10 -1.00
N LEU A 159 -13.55 -13.14 -1.16
CA LEU A 159 -13.91 -11.72 -1.15
C LEU A 159 -14.39 -11.25 -2.54
N THR A 160 -15.52 -11.76 -2.97
CA THR A 160 -16.09 -11.51 -4.30
C THR A 160 -16.40 -10.05 -4.58
N ILE A 161 -16.74 -9.26 -3.53
CA ILE A 161 -17.02 -7.82 -3.66
C ILE A 161 -15.77 -7.03 -4.05
N ALA A 162 -14.60 -7.52 -3.67
CA ALA A 162 -13.30 -6.96 -4.05
C ALA A 162 -12.70 -7.62 -5.30
N ASN A 163 -13.45 -8.42 -6.04
CA ASN A 163 -12.98 -9.15 -7.22
C ASN A 163 -11.79 -10.08 -6.91
N GLY A 164 -11.82 -10.76 -5.77
CA GLY A 164 -10.75 -11.62 -5.28
C GLY A 164 -10.25 -12.64 -6.32
N LEU A 165 -8.97 -13.00 -6.24
CA LEU A 165 -8.27 -13.78 -7.25
C LEU A 165 -8.51 -15.28 -7.07
N SER A 166 -9.09 -15.93 -8.10
CA SER A 166 -8.98 -17.39 -8.21
C SER A 166 -7.52 -17.81 -8.39
N THR A 167 -7.22 -19.08 -8.15
CA THR A 167 -5.87 -19.62 -8.36
C THR A 167 -5.34 -19.28 -9.76
N ASP A 168 -6.15 -19.44 -10.81
CA ASP A 168 -5.73 -19.12 -12.19
C ASP A 168 -5.40 -17.64 -12.37
N ARG A 169 -6.18 -16.74 -11.78
CA ARG A 169 -5.91 -15.30 -11.83
C ARG A 169 -4.67 -14.92 -11.02
N LEU A 170 -4.45 -15.57 -9.89
CA LEU A 170 -3.25 -15.37 -9.10
C LEU A 170 -2.00 -15.80 -9.88
N MET A 171 -2.04 -16.95 -10.57
CA MET A 171 -0.93 -17.39 -11.43
C MET A 171 -0.63 -16.38 -12.54
N GLN A 172 -1.65 -15.80 -13.17
CA GLN A 172 -1.46 -14.73 -14.16
C GLN A 172 -0.86 -13.46 -13.55
N GLN A 173 -1.26 -13.12 -12.32
CA GLN A 173 -0.66 -12.00 -11.60
C GLN A 173 0.83 -12.24 -11.30
N LEU A 174 1.22 -13.46 -10.94
CA LEU A 174 2.63 -13.82 -10.73
C LEU A 174 3.46 -13.63 -12.00
N GLU A 175 2.91 -13.99 -13.18
CA GLU A 175 3.56 -13.73 -14.47
C GLU A 175 3.72 -12.21 -14.72
N GLU A 176 2.71 -11.38 -14.39
CA GLU A 176 2.82 -9.92 -14.48
C GLU A 176 3.89 -9.38 -13.52
N ILE A 177 3.93 -9.88 -12.28
CA ILE A 177 4.95 -9.47 -11.28
C ILE A 177 6.36 -9.80 -11.79
N GLU A 178 6.57 -10.94 -12.41
CA GLU A 178 7.87 -11.30 -13.02
C GLU A 178 8.24 -10.31 -14.13
N GLY A 179 7.31 -9.97 -15.02
CA GLY A 179 7.51 -8.97 -16.07
C GLY A 179 7.84 -7.59 -15.51
N VAL A 180 7.10 -7.14 -14.49
CA VAL A 180 7.33 -5.87 -13.78
C VAL A 180 8.73 -5.87 -13.15
N ASN A 181 9.12 -6.93 -12.47
CA ASN A 181 10.45 -7.05 -11.87
C ASN A 181 11.57 -7.03 -12.91
N GLY A 182 11.35 -7.62 -14.08
CA GLY A 182 12.29 -7.55 -15.22
C GLY A 182 12.48 -6.09 -15.69
N GLN A 183 11.41 -5.33 -15.81
CA GLN A 183 11.46 -3.90 -16.16
C GLN A 183 12.20 -3.08 -15.09
N LEU A 184 11.85 -3.26 -13.81
CA LEU A 184 12.49 -2.53 -12.70
C LEU A 184 13.98 -2.84 -12.59
N ALA A 185 14.38 -4.09 -12.85
CA ALA A 185 15.79 -4.49 -12.88
C ALA A 185 16.55 -3.83 -14.05
N ALA A 186 15.95 -3.73 -15.23
CA ALA A 186 16.53 -3.03 -16.37
C ALA A 186 16.72 -1.53 -16.10
N GLU A 187 15.72 -0.89 -15.45
CA GLU A 187 15.82 0.50 -15.02
C GLU A 187 16.90 0.71 -13.96
N ALA A 188 17.04 -0.23 -13.00
CA ALA A 188 18.11 -0.19 -12.00
C ALA A 188 19.50 -0.30 -12.64
N ALA A 189 19.67 -1.16 -13.65
CA ALA A 189 20.90 -1.25 -14.43
C ALA A 189 21.20 0.03 -15.21
N ALA A 190 20.20 0.84 -15.54
CA ALA A 190 20.31 2.16 -16.15
C ALA A 190 20.50 3.30 -15.14
N GLY A 191 20.59 3.01 -13.83
CA GLY A 191 20.89 3.97 -12.77
C GLY A 191 19.71 4.40 -11.90
N ALA A 192 18.51 3.84 -12.08
CA ALA A 192 17.40 4.04 -11.16
C ALA A 192 17.66 3.31 -9.82
N PRO A 193 17.04 3.73 -8.69
CA PRO A 193 17.10 2.98 -7.46
C PRO A 193 16.57 1.54 -7.64
N PRO A 194 17.27 0.50 -7.11
CA PRO A 194 16.78 -0.86 -7.18
C PRO A 194 15.46 -1.00 -6.42
N PHE A 195 14.54 -1.75 -7.00
CA PHE A 195 13.22 -1.99 -6.43
C PHE A 195 12.68 -3.35 -6.86
N ARG A 196 11.88 -4.00 -6.02
CA ARG A 196 11.27 -5.29 -6.31
C ARG A 196 9.82 -5.34 -5.83
N VAL A 197 8.94 -5.92 -6.65
CA VAL A 197 7.62 -6.36 -6.24
C VAL A 197 7.74 -7.81 -5.77
N LEU A 198 7.34 -8.07 -4.53
CA LEU A 198 7.22 -9.41 -3.97
C LEU A 198 5.82 -9.96 -4.25
N SER A 199 5.75 -11.26 -4.48
CA SER A 199 4.47 -11.97 -4.65
C SER A 199 3.79 -12.18 -3.31
N GLY A 200 2.48 -11.99 -3.25
CA GLY A 200 1.72 -12.21 -2.03
C GLY A 200 0.22 -12.35 -2.28
N ILE A 201 -0.53 -12.44 -1.20
CA ILE A 201 -1.99 -12.47 -1.17
C ILE A 201 -2.50 -11.94 0.16
N GLU A 202 -3.60 -11.18 0.15
CA GLU A 202 -4.43 -11.04 1.33
C GLU A 202 -5.51 -12.12 1.29
N VAL A 203 -5.25 -13.20 2.05
CA VAL A 203 -6.13 -14.37 2.09
C VAL A 203 -7.18 -14.25 3.18
N ASP A 204 -8.43 -14.59 2.86
CA ASP A 204 -9.49 -14.68 3.86
C ASP A 204 -9.23 -15.84 4.83
N ILE A 205 -9.39 -15.58 6.12
CA ILE A 205 -9.51 -16.62 7.14
C ILE A 205 -10.95 -17.13 7.10
N ASN A 206 -11.19 -18.38 6.69
CA ASN A 206 -12.50 -19.02 6.63
C ASN A 206 -13.13 -19.20 8.02
N GLU A 207 -14.44 -19.48 8.10
CA GLU A 207 -15.13 -19.64 9.40
C GLU A 207 -14.56 -20.78 10.24
N ASP A 208 -13.98 -21.80 9.64
CA ASP A 208 -13.31 -22.92 10.29
C ASP A 208 -11.83 -22.67 10.63
N GLY A 209 -11.30 -21.50 10.24
CA GLY A 209 -9.90 -21.11 10.45
C GLY A 209 -8.95 -21.53 9.32
N THR A 210 -9.40 -22.21 8.29
CA THR A 210 -8.58 -22.46 7.09
C THR A 210 -8.35 -21.19 6.29
N LEU A 211 -7.28 -21.12 5.52
CA LEU A 211 -7.00 -20.01 4.61
C LEU A 211 -7.67 -20.24 3.25
N ASP A 212 -8.21 -19.18 2.64
CA ASP A 212 -8.98 -19.20 1.39
C ASP A 212 -8.09 -19.37 0.15
N GLN A 213 -7.18 -20.34 0.19
CA GLN A 213 -6.34 -20.74 -0.94
C GLN A 213 -5.74 -22.13 -0.66
N THR A 214 -5.26 -22.83 -1.68
CA THR A 214 -4.60 -24.12 -1.47
C THR A 214 -3.21 -23.97 -0.86
N GLN A 215 -2.80 -24.95 -0.07
CA GLN A 215 -1.51 -24.92 0.63
C GLN A 215 -0.32 -24.80 -0.34
N ASP A 216 -0.36 -25.50 -1.47
CA ASP A 216 0.70 -25.45 -2.50
C ASP A 216 0.85 -24.04 -3.09
N VAL A 217 -0.28 -23.33 -3.28
CA VAL A 217 -0.27 -21.95 -3.77
C VAL A 217 0.28 -21.00 -2.71
N LEU A 218 -0.19 -21.12 -1.46
CA LEU A 218 0.32 -20.27 -0.36
C LEU A 218 1.81 -20.45 -0.13
N ALA A 219 2.30 -21.70 -0.19
CA ALA A 219 3.72 -22.01 -0.03
C ALA A 219 4.61 -21.45 -1.15
N ALA A 220 4.05 -21.16 -2.32
CA ALA A 220 4.78 -20.60 -3.46
C ALA A 220 4.89 -19.07 -3.42
N LEU A 221 4.13 -18.38 -2.55
CA LEU A 221 4.15 -16.93 -2.43
C LEU A 221 5.27 -16.44 -1.50
N ASP A 222 5.76 -15.25 -1.74
CA ASP A 222 6.77 -14.59 -0.89
C ASP A 222 6.18 -14.23 0.48
N ILE A 223 4.96 -13.65 0.53
CA ILE A 223 4.27 -13.19 1.74
C ILE A 223 2.78 -13.54 1.70
N VAL A 224 2.24 -14.01 2.80
CA VAL A 224 0.80 -14.24 3.01
C VAL A 224 0.30 -13.40 4.18
N VAL A 225 -0.57 -12.44 3.87
CA VAL A 225 -1.35 -11.67 4.85
C VAL A 225 -2.69 -12.38 5.01
N ALA A 226 -3.08 -12.77 6.23
CA ALA A 226 -4.36 -13.41 6.46
C ALA A 226 -5.29 -12.50 7.29
N SER A 227 -6.50 -12.29 6.80
CA SER A 227 -7.47 -11.35 7.37
C SER A 227 -8.86 -11.94 7.51
N VAL A 228 -9.64 -11.41 8.45
CA VAL A 228 -11.06 -11.76 8.62
C VAL A 228 -11.93 -10.69 7.97
N HIS A 229 -12.61 -11.04 6.87
CA HIS A 229 -13.54 -10.13 6.19
C HIS A 229 -15.01 -10.48 6.38
N SER A 230 -15.33 -11.70 6.85
CA SER A 230 -16.69 -12.19 7.04
C SER A 230 -16.99 -12.49 8.49
N LYS A 231 -18.29 -12.45 8.87
CA LYS A 231 -18.76 -12.83 10.22
C LYS A 231 -18.04 -12.08 11.37
N LEU A 232 -17.68 -10.85 11.15
CA LEU A 232 -16.93 -9.99 12.11
C LEU A 232 -17.63 -9.80 13.47
N ARG A 233 -18.91 -10.15 13.60
CA ARG A 233 -19.68 -10.12 14.85
C ARG A 233 -19.90 -11.51 15.46
N SER A 234 -19.08 -12.50 15.11
CA SER A 234 -19.11 -13.81 15.75
C SER A 234 -18.85 -13.70 17.25
N PRO A 235 -19.38 -14.63 18.07
CA PRO A 235 -19.03 -14.70 19.49
C PRO A 235 -17.51 -14.82 19.68
N SER A 236 -17.02 -14.26 20.78
CA SER A 236 -15.58 -14.16 21.07
C SER A 236 -14.85 -15.51 21.01
N ASP A 237 -15.44 -16.56 21.56
CA ASP A 237 -14.88 -17.91 21.56
C ASP A 237 -14.79 -18.52 20.16
N VAL A 238 -15.78 -18.24 19.30
CA VAL A 238 -15.81 -18.67 17.88
C VAL A 238 -14.72 -17.94 17.09
N MET A 239 -14.64 -16.60 17.25
CA MET A 239 -13.62 -15.80 16.56
C MET A 239 -12.22 -16.19 17.02
N THR A 240 -12.02 -16.42 18.33
CA THR A 240 -10.74 -16.85 18.89
C THR A 240 -10.28 -18.17 18.27
N LYS A 241 -11.14 -19.19 18.23
CA LYS A 241 -10.83 -20.49 17.62
C LYS A 241 -10.47 -20.35 16.14
N ARG A 242 -11.23 -19.55 15.39
CA ARG A 242 -11.01 -19.26 13.98
C ARG A 242 -9.61 -18.66 13.75
N MET A 243 -9.24 -17.64 14.54
CA MET A 243 -7.95 -16.97 14.40
C MET A 243 -6.77 -17.85 14.84
N LEU A 244 -6.93 -18.60 15.94
CA LEU A 244 -5.89 -19.53 16.40
C LEU A 244 -5.60 -20.60 15.36
N ALA A 245 -6.63 -21.21 14.75
CA ALA A 245 -6.46 -22.21 13.70
C ALA A 245 -5.73 -21.65 12.46
N ALA A 246 -6.02 -20.41 12.08
CA ALA A 246 -5.30 -19.75 10.98
C ALA A 246 -3.83 -19.47 11.32
N ILE A 247 -3.54 -19.03 12.55
CA ILE A 247 -2.17 -18.72 13.00
C ILE A 247 -1.27 -19.96 13.04
N GLU A 248 -1.86 -21.14 13.24
CA GLU A 248 -1.14 -22.41 13.19
C GLU A 248 -0.74 -22.86 11.77
N ASP A 249 -1.30 -22.21 10.72
CA ASP A 249 -0.91 -22.49 9.33
C ASP A 249 0.52 -21.95 9.05
N PRO A 250 1.47 -22.80 8.64
CA PRO A 250 2.86 -22.40 8.44
C PRO A 250 3.04 -21.39 7.30
N ASN A 251 2.05 -21.27 6.41
CA ASN A 251 2.09 -20.32 5.30
C ASN A 251 1.57 -18.92 5.68
N MET A 252 0.95 -18.75 6.85
CA MET A 252 0.48 -17.45 7.30
C MET A 252 1.62 -16.61 7.88
N ASP A 253 2.02 -15.52 7.22
CA ASP A 253 3.12 -14.67 7.66
C ASP A 253 2.66 -13.47 8.51
N ILE A 254 1.55 -12.84 8.15
CA ILE A 254 1.04 -11.61 8.78
C ILE A 254 -0.44 -11.76 9.13
N LEU A 255 -0.81 -11.42 10.36
CA LEU A 255 -2.22 -11.26 10.77
C LEU A 255 -2.67 -9.85 10.42
N GLY A 256 -3.40 -9.71 9.31
CA GLY A 256 -3.87 -8.44 8.76
C GLY A 256 -5.00 -7.83 9.60
N HIS A 257 -5.00 -6.49 9.78
CA HIS A 257 -6.01 -5.66 10.48
C HIS A 257 -6.96 -6.44 11.41
N CYS A 258 -6.37 -7.11 12.39
CA CYS A 258 -6.91 -8.23 13.18
C CYS A 258 -8.26 -7.98 13.86
N THR A 259 -8.65 -6.72 14.11
CA THR A 259 -9.96 -6.41 14.72
C THR A 259 -11.03 -6.10 13.68
N GLY A 260 -10.66 -5.86 12.43
CA GLY A 260 -11.58 -5.52 11.35
C GLY A 260 -12.38 -4.22 11.56
N ARG A 261 -12.00 -3.38 12.53
CA ARG A 261 -12.71 -2.14 12.86
C ARG A 261 -12.64 -1.10 11.75
N ILE A 262 -13.63 -0.19 11.73
CA ILE A 262 -13.62 1.03 10.93
C ILE A 262 -13.99 2.20 11.84
N VAL A 263 -13.17 3.25 11.88
CA VAL A 263 -13.29 4.37 12.83
C VAL A 263 -13.87 5.65 12.22
N VAL A 264 -14.24 5.63 10.94
CA VAL A 264 -14.80 6.78 10.21
C VAL A 264 -16.22 6.53 9.73
N GLY A 265 -16.97 7.57 9.44
CA GLY A 265 -18.34 7.50 8.96
C GLY A 265 -19.27 6.81 9.98
N ARG A 266 -20.08 5.84 9.52
CA ARG A 266 -20.89 5.01 10.43
C ARG A 266 -20.04 4.09 11.30
N GLY A 267 -18.79 3.88 10.92
CA GLY A 267 -17.88 2.99 11.59
C GLY A 267 -18.29 1.52 11.55
N ARG A 268 -17.40 0.68 12.03
CA ARG A 268 -17.65 -0.72 12.36
C ARG A 268 -16.90 -1.02 13.65
N PRO A 269 -17.57 -1.54 14.70
CA PRO A 269 -16.89 -1.92 15.93
C PRO A 269 -15.87 -3.03 15.64
N GLN A 270 -14.87 -3.14 16.50
CA GLN A 270 -13.91 -4.24 16.46
C GLN A 270 -14.60 -5.59 16.66
N SER A 271 -14.02 -6.64 16.10
CA SER A 271 -14.37 -8.02 16.43
C SER A 271 -13.94 -8.36 17.85
N GLU A 272 -14.72 -9.17 18.53
CA GLU A 272 -14.43 -9.65 19.88
C GLU A 272 -13.76 -11.02 19.81
N PHE A 273 -12.59 -11.15 20.42
CA PHE A 273 -11.83 -12.40 20.55
C PHE A 273 -10.92 -12.35 21.80
N ASP A 274 -10.36 -13.45 22.22
CA ASP A 274 -9.34 -13.47 23.28
C ASP A 274 -8.02 -12.90 22.71
N HIS A 275 -7.85 -11.60 22.89
CA HIS A 275 -6.69 -10.88 22.36
C HIS A 275 -5.36 -11.42 22.91
N ALA A 276 -5.33 -11.82 24.19
CA ALA A 276 -4.10 -12.35 24.79
C ALA A 276 -3.73 -13.71 24.21
N ALA A 277 -4.71 -14.59 24.02
CA ALA A 277 -4.49 -15.91 23.42
C ALA A 277 -4.03 -15.78 21.95
N VAL A 278 -4.69 -14.92 21.16
CA VAL A 278 -4.35 -14.71 19.74
C VAL A 278 -2.96 -14.11 19.59
N PHE A 279 -2.61 -13.07 20.36
CA PHE A 279 -1.28 -12.47 20.27
C PHE A 279 -0.17 -13.39 20.81
N ALA A 280 -0.47 -14.20 21.83
CA ALA A 280 0.46 -15.26 22.27
C ALA A 280 0.71 -16.29 21.15
N ALA A 281 -0.34 -16.71 20.45
CA ALA A 281 -0.20 -17.61 19.32
C ALA A 281 0.61 -16.98 18.16
N CYS A 282 0.38 -15.69 17.85
CA CYS A 282 1.21 -14.97 16.86
C CYS A 282 2.70 -14.98 17.23
N ARG A 283 3.03 -14.69 18.50
CA ARG A 283 4.41 -14.75 18.98
C ARG A 283 4.99 -16.17 18.87
N ASP A 284 4.25 -17.18 19.30
CA ASP A 284 4.73 -18.56 19.40
C ASP A 284 4.92 -19.21 18.02
N ASN A 285 4.14 -18.78 17.02
CA ASN A 285 4.25 -19.21 15.63
C ASN A 285 5.05 -18.22 14.75
N ASP A 286 5.68 -17.20 15.34
CA ASP A 286 6.43 -16.14 14.65
C ASP A 286 5.61 -15.44 13.54
N VAL A 287 4.29 -15.30 13.70
CA VAL A 287 3.38 -14.55 12.84
C VAL A 287 3.44 -13.07 13.24
N ALA A 288 3.69 -12.17 12.28
CA ALA A 288 3.68 -10.74 12.56
C ALA A 288 2.25 -10.20 12.71
N VAL A 289 2.04 -9.29 13.66
CA VAL A 289 0.77 -8.56 13.80
C VAL A 289 0.84 -7.29 12.98
N GLU A 290 -0.09 -7.08 12.06
CA GLU A 290 -0.14 -5.87 11.25
C GLU A 290 -0.48 -4.64 12.09
N ILE A 291 0.26 -3.56 11.89
CA ILE A 291 -0.10 -2.20 12.28
C ILE A 291 -0.60 -1.49 11.04
N ASN A 292 -1.89 -1.65 10.75
CA ASN A 292 -2.53 -1.11 9.58
C ASN A 292 -2.63 0.42 9.67
N SER A 293 -2.01 1.10 8.73
CA SER A 293 -1.86 2.56 8.69
C SER A 293 -3.06 3.26 8.08
N ARG A 294 -3.99 2.50 7.47
CA ARG A 294 -5.17 3.07 6.81
C ARG A 294 -5.96 3.97 7.77
N PRO A 295 -6.18 5.24 7.41
CA PRO A 295 -6.82 6.21 8.33
C PRO A 295 -8.19 5.77 8.84
N GLU A 296 -8.93 5.00 8.04
CA GLU A 296 -10.25 4.48 8.37
C GLU A 296 -10.21 3.31 9.35
N ARG A 297 -9.08 2.57 9.42
CA ARG A 297 -8.92 1.40 10.28
C ARG A 297 -8.13 1.72 11.54
N LYS A 298 -6.88 2.14 11.39
CA LYS A 298 -5.94 2.34 12.51
C LYS A 298 -5.92 1.12 13.44
N ASP A 299 -5.83 -0.06 12.83
CA ASP A 299 -5.93 -1.37 13.47
C ASP A 299 -4.52 -1.92 13.82
N PRO A 300 -4.34 -2.60 14.94
CA PRO A 300 -5.25 -2.73 16.08
C PRO A 300 -5.37 -1.44 16.90
N PRO A 301 -6.41 -1.24 17.75
CA PRO A 301 -6.47 -0.10 18.65
C PRO A 301 -5.27 -0.05 19.59
N ARG A 302 -4.89 1.17 20.05
CA ARG A 302 -3.66 1.37 20.85
C ARG A 302 -3.55 0.47 22.09
N ASN A 303 -4.66 0.20 22.77
CA ASN A 303 -4.65 -0.69 23.93
C ASN A 303 -4.28 -2.13 23.54
N LEU A 304 -4.77 -2.63 22.40
CA LEU A 304 -4.42 -3.96 21.89
C LEU A 304 -3.01 -4.00 21.30
N LEU A 305 -2.58 -2.92 20.64
CA LEU A 305 -1.20 -2.82 20.16
C LEU A 305 -0.20 -2.87 21.33
N LYS A 306 -0.48 -2.16 22.45
CA LYS A 306 0.34 -2.26 23.67
C LYS A 306 0.35 -3.67 24.24
N LEU A 307 -0.80 -4.34 24.29
CA LEU A 307 -0.88 -5.74 24.72
C LEU A 307 -0.02 -6.65 23.83
N ALA A 308 -0.06 -6.50 22.52
CA ALA A 308 0.77 -7.26 21.59
C ALA A 308 2.27 -6.98 21.79
N VAL A 309 2.63 -5.71 22.10
CA VAL A 309 4.00 -5.33 22.47
C VAL A 309 4.43 -6.04 23.78
N ASP A 310 3.60 -6.00 24.82
CA ASP A 310 3.89 -6.63 26.12
C ASP A 310 4.02 -8.15 26.01
N ILE A 311 3.22 -8.79 25.15
CA ILE A 311 3.27 -10.24 24.88
C ILE A 311 4.55 -10.61 24.11
N GLY A 312 5.13 -9.70 23.33
CA GLY A 312 6.37 -9.97 22.59
C GLY A 312 6.17 -10.27 21.10
N CYS A 313 5.06 -9.86 20.46
CA CYS A 313 4.81 -10.05 19.03
C CYS A 313 5.82 -9.31 18.14
N ARG A 314 6.06 -9.82 16.95
CA ARG A 314 6.60 -9.04 15.82
C ARG A 314 5.50 -8.26 15.13
N PHE A 315 5.87 -7.26 14.33
CA PHE A 315 4.92 -6.38 13.66
C PHE A 315 5.29 -6.17 12.20
N SER A 316 4.27 -5.88 11.37
CA SER A 316 4.42 -5.27 10.08
C SER A 316 3.70 -3.91 10.10
N ILE A 317 4.28 -2.86 9.51
CA ILE A 317 3.65 -1.54 9.42
C ILE A 317 3.26 -1.30 7.98
N ASP A 318 2.00 -1.52 7.65
CA ASP A 318 1.51 -1.55 6.28
C ASP A 318 0.40 -0.54 6.03
N THR A 319 0.22 -0.16 4.77
CA THR A 319 -0.77 0.84 4.39
C THR A 319 -2.12 0.27 4.03
N ASP A 320 -2.20 -0.99 3.61
CA ASP A 320 -3.41 -1.55 2.99
C ASP A 320 -3.83 -0.64 1.80
N ALA A 321 -2.80 -0.19 1.03
CA ALA A 321 -2.97 0.80 -0.01
C ALA A 321 -3.66 0.22 -1.24
N HIS A 322 -4.72 0.88 -1.69
CA HIS A 322 -5.44 0.55 -2.92
C HIS A 322 -5.14 1.55 -4.05
N ALA A 323 -4.18 2.44 -3.82
CA ALA A 323 -3.80 3.48 -4.77
C ALA A 323 -2.42 4.06 -4.42
N PRO A 324 -1.64 4.56 -5.40
CA PRO A 324 -0.28 5.09 -5.19
C PRO A 324 -0.16 6.12 -4.07
N GLY A 325 -1.08 7.09 -3.98
CA GLY A 325 -1.02 8.14 -2.95
C GLY A 325 -1.31 7.64 -1.53
N GLN A 326 -1.92 6.46 -1.38
CA GLN A 326 -2.22 5.85 -0.09
C GLN A 326 -0.98 5.23 0.57
N LEU A 327 0.07 4.92 -0.21
CA LEU A 327 1.35 4.44 0.32
C LEU A 327 2.01 5.44 1.28
N GLU A 328 1.71 6.73 1.17
CA GLU A 328 2.21 7.73 2.13
C GLU A 328 1.60 7.57 3.53
N TRP A 329 0.49 6.85 3.71
CA TRP A 329 -0.16 6.69 5.03
C TRP A 329 0.66 5.92 6.06
N GLN A 330 1.75 5.28 5.66
CA GLN A 330 2.63 4.54 6.59
C GLN A 330 3.07 5.35 7.82
N TYR A 331 3.17 6.69 7.69
CA TYR A 331 3.50 7.56 8.83
C TYR A 331 2.50 7.40 10.00
N ILE A 332 1.21 7.12 9.70
CA ILE A 332 0.17 6.92 10.72
C ILE A 332 0.47 5.66 11.55
N GLY A 333 0.84 4.57 10.88
CA GLY A 333 1.24 3.32 11.53
C GLY A 333 2.50 3.50 12.36
N CYS A 334 3.50 4.20 11.81
CA CYS A 334 4.77 4.48 12.50
C CYS A 334 4.56 5.29 13.79
N ASP A 335 3.75 6.35 13.75
CA ASP A 335 3.44 7.13 14.96
C ASP A 335 2.74 6.28 16.02
N ARG A 336 1.77 5.47 15.61
CA ARG A 336 1.06 4.56 16.52
C ARG A 336 1.97 3.49 17.11
N ALA A 337 2.88 2.94 16.30
CA ALA A 337 3.88 1.97 16.73
C ALA A 337 4.80 2.57 17.79
N ALA A 338 5.39 3.75 17.52
CA ALA A 338 6.27 4.45 18.46
C ALA A 338 5.56 4.83 19.76
N GLU A 339 4.33 5.37 19.70
CA GLU A 339 3.51 5.71 20.88
C GLU A 339 3.16 4.49 21.74
N CYS A 340 3.18 3.28 21.15
CA CYS A 340 2.91 2.04 21.85
C CYS A 340 4.18 1.27 22.27
N GLY A 341 5.38 1.80 21.95
CA GLY A 341 6.65 1.19 22.36
C GLY A 341 7.16 0.09 21.44
N VAL A 342 6.71 0.06 20.18
CA VAL A 342 7.26 -0.84 19.15
C VAL A 342 8.66 -0.36 18.77
N THR A 343 9.64 -1.25 18.83
CA THR A 343 11.03 -1.00 18.44
C THR A 343 11.31 -1.51 17.02
N GLU A 344 12.30 -0.94 16.35
CA GLU A 344 12.66 -1.25 14.96
C GLU A 344 12.95 -2.74 14.74
N ASP A 345 13.67 -3.37 15.65
CA ASP A 345 14.05 -4.78 15.60
C ASP A 345 12.85 -5.75 15.65
N ARG A 346 11.68 -5.26 16.03
CA ARG A 346 10.43 -6.03 16.06
C ARG A 346 9.55 -5.80 14.83
N VAL A 347 9.95 -4.92 13.91
CA VAL A 347 9.20 -4.60 12.69
C VAL A 347 9.83 -5.32 11.51
N ILE A 348 9.11 -6.28 10.90
CA ILE A 348 9.64 -7.14 9.85
C ILE A 348 9.99 -6.37 8.57
N ASN A 349 9.22 -5.36 8.21
CA ASN A 349 9.45 -4.58 6.98
C ASN A 349 10.43 -3.40 7.12
N THR A 350 11.20 -3.37 8.22
CA THR A 350 12.49 -2.65 8.29
C THR A 350 13.64 -3.48 7.70
N SER A 351 13.42 -4.76 7.47
CA SER A 351 14.38 -5.69 6.84
C SER A 351 14.47 -5.46 5.34
N THR A 352 15.62 -5.81 4.75
CA THR A 352 15.74 -5.92 3.28
C THR A 352 14.83 -7.01 2.73
N ALA A 353 14.47 -6.95 1.45
CA ALA A 353 13.67 -7.99 0.81
C ALA A 353 14.27 -9.40 1.03
N GLY A 354 15.60 -9.55 0.90
CA GLY A 354 16.28 -10.84 1.11
C GLY A 354 16.16 -11.36 2.54
N MET A 355 16.24 -10.48 3.55
CA MET A 355 16.06 -10.88 4.97
C MET A 355 14.60 -11.23 5.26
N LEU A 356 13.65 -10.48 4.70
CA LEU A 356 12.23 -10.76 4.82
C LEU A 356 11.89 -12.14 4.23
N LEU A 357 12.35 -12.45 3.02
CA LEU A 357 12.17 -13.76 2.38
C LEU A 357 12.86 -14.91 3.14
N SER A 358 14.00 -14.65 3.75
CA SER A 358 14.66 -15.64 4.60
C SER A 358 13.85 -15.93 5.86
N TRP A 359 13.18 -14.92 6.42
CA TRP A 359 12.29 -15.09 7.57
C TRP A 359 11.06 -15.92 7.20
N THR A 360 10.34 -15.61 6.11
CA THR A 360 9.17 -16.41 5.68
C THR A 360 9.56 -17.86 5.37
N ALA A 361 10.68 -18.08 4.66
CA ALA A 361 11.16 -19.41 4.36
C ALA A 361 11.54 -20.23 5.61
N SER A 362 11.93 -19.60 6.72
CA SER A 362 12.28 -20.29 7.96
C SER A 362 11.06 -20.78 8.75
N ARG A 363 9.85 -20.30 8.38
CA ARG A 363 8.58 -20.64 9.04
C ARG A 363 7.85 -21.78 8.33
N ARG A 364 8.13 -22.01 7.06
CA ARG A 364 7.58 -23.05 6.19
C ARG A 364 8.49 -24.28 6.16
#